data_2374561bb7c0ac45ae9d7305e8eca561
#
_entry.id   2374561bb7c0ac45ae9d7305e8eca561
#
_cell.length_a   1.000
_cell.length_b   1.000
_cell.length_c   1.000
_cell.angle_alpha   90.00
_cell.angle_beta   90.00
_cell.angle_gamma   90.00
#
_symmetry.space_group_name_H-M   'P 1'
#
loop_
_entity.id
_entity.type
_entity.pdbx_description
1 polymer ?
#
loop_
_entity_poly.entity_id
_entity_poly.type
_entity_poly.pdbx_seq_one_letter_code
_entity_poly.pdbx_strand_id
1 'polypeptide(L)'
;MKKILYPFTFILLSLLSWHSSAQERQDNAWKALFTDYSLSSSTTLRLETHVRTRQFFAENDQYLIRPSVSFKLGNNTAFATGYTLISSNTPQDRTIENNLWQQFNFSLPIKRVNYFGWIRLEQRWQSKNNENSYGARIRFRTGFQFPLGNGEKTFSPQLVVFNEVFMHLKDNFPYEFNQNWTFFGFQQKINNKMRLLTGFQRNTIAKGNTFLHKNIWSSLLFYKL
;
A
#
# COMPACT_ATOMS: atom_id res chain seq x y z
N MET A 1 -34.11 -1.55 37.52
CA MET A 1 -33.24 -1.12 36.40
C MET A 1 -32.41 -2.29 35.86
N LYS A 2 -32.98 -3.24 35.11
CA LYS A 2 -32.25 -4.41 34.56
C LYS A 2 -32.82 -4.98 33.25
N LYS A 3 -33.31 -4.17 32.30
CA LYS A 3 -33.93 -4.71 31.07
C LYS A 3 -33.55 -4.04 29.76
N ILE A 4 -32.38 -3.36 29.65
CA ILE A 4 -32.01 -2.70 28.39
C ILE A 4 -30.75 -3.34 27.72
N LEU A 5 -30.17 -4.41 28.31
CA LEU A 5 -28.94 -4.98 27.79
C LEU A 5 -29.12 -6.04 26.67
N TYR A 6 -30.33 -6.64 26.57
CA TYR A 6 -30.54 -7.76 25.65
C TYR A 6 -30.69 -7.40 24.15
N PRO A 7 -31.24 -6.25 23.75
CA PRO A 7 -31.32 -5.95 22.30
C PRO A 7 -29.98 -5.57 21.70
N PHE A 8 -29.06 -5.02 22.48
CA PHE A 8 -27.73 -4.62 21.97
C PHE A 8 -26.82 -5.84 21.70
N THR A 9 -26.90 -6.87 22.52
CA THR A 9 -26.15 -8.14 22.33
C THR A 9 -26.66 -8.91 21.11
N PHE A 10 -27.94 -8.86 20.80
CA PHE A 10 -28.51 -9.54 19.64
C PHE A 10 -28.12 -8.85 18.31
N ILE A 11 -28.05 -7.52 18.30
CA ILE A 11 -27.58 -6.75 17.14
C ILE A 11 -26.09 -6.98 16.91
N LEU A 12 -25.28 -7.10 17.95
CA LEU A 12 -23.84 -7.38 17.81
C LEU A 12 -23.57 -8.79 17.28
N LEU A 13 -24.37 -9.77 17.68
CA LEU A 13 -24.27 -11.16 17.18
C LEU A 13 -24.78 -11.33 15.75
N SER A 14 -25.78 -10.56 15.32
CA SER A 14 -26.26 -10.57 13.94
C SER A 14 -25.27 -9.94 12.95
N LEU A 15 -24.40 -9.04 13.40
CA LEU A 15 -23.33 -8.48 12.58
C LEU A 15 -22.14 -9.45 12.37
N LEU A 16 -22.03 -10.50 13.18
CA LEU A 16 -20.99 -11.53 13.07
C LEU A 16 -21.36 -12.67 12.10
N SER A 17 -22.62 -12.78 11.68
CA SER A 17 -23.08 -13.83 10.77
C SER A 17 -22.98 -13.50 9.28
N TRP A 18 -22.15 -12.52 8.88
CA TRP A 18 -21.93 -12.18 7.49
C TRP A 18 -21.04 -13.23 6.79
N HIS A 19 -21.75 -14.18 6.20
CA HIS A 19 -21.42 -14.98 5.04
C HIS A 19 -19.97 -15.42 4.88
N SER A 20 -19.70 -16.61 5.34
CA SER A 20 -18.64 -17.49 4.83
C SER A 20 -19.00 -17.95 3.41
N SER A 21 -19.00 -17.07 2.43
CA SER A 21 -18.78 -17.52 1.06
C SER A 21 -17.33 -17.99 0.99
N ALA A 22 -17.08 -19.11 0.27
CA ALA A 22 -15.74 -19.64 0.04
C ALA A 22 -14.91 -18.63 -0.79
N GLN A 23 -14.41 -17.57 -0.13
CA GLN A 23 -13.56 -16.56 -0.75
C GLN A 23 -12.14 -17.11 -0.80
N GLU A 24 -11.52 -17.05 -1.97
CA GLU A 24 -10.13 -17.43 -2.16
C GLU A 24 -9.24 -16.57 -1.26
N ARG A 25 -8.51 -17.22 -0.36
CA ARG A 25 -7.61 -16.56 0.58
C ARG A 25 -6.17 -16.98 0.33
N GLN A 26 -5.27 -16.03 0.36
CA GLN A 26 -3.83 -16.24 0.24
C GLN A 26 -3.09 -15.53 1.37
N ASP A 27 -2.12 -16.21 1.99
CA ASP A 27 -1.24 -15.63 2.99
C ASP A 27 0.14 -15.37 2.39
N ASN A 28 0.59 -14.12 2.44
CA ASN A 28 1.74 -13.62 1.71
C ASN A 28 2.70 -12.86 2.63
N ALA A 29 3.93 -12.64 2.20
CA ALA A 29 4.84 -11.70 2.84
C ALA A 29 5.47 -10.77 1.81
N TRP A 30 5.57 -9.48 2.15
CA TRP A 30 6.17 -8.45 1.32
C TRP A 30 7.32 -7.79 2.05
N LYS A 31 8.47 -7.74 1.40
CA LYS A 31 9.65 -7.03 1.87
C LYS A 31 9.97 -5.94 0.88
N ALA A 32 10.29 -4.73 1.37
CA ALA A 32 10.72 -3.64 0.52
C ALA A 32 11.83 -2.82 1.15
N LEU A 33 12.73 -2.33 0.29
CA LEU A 33 13.73 -1.34 0.63
C LEU A 33 13.45 -0.07 -0.16
N PHE A 34 13.40 1.05 0.55
CA PHE A 34 13.27 2.39 0.00
C PHE A 34 14.56 3.14 0.29
N THR A 35 15.31 3.48 -0.75
CA THR A 35 16.55 4.26 -0.62
C THR A 35 16.33 5.65 -1.15
N ASP A 36 16.52 6.66 -0.29
CA ASP A 36 16.34 8.07 -0.61
C ASP A 36 17.70 8.77 -0.69
N TYR A 37 17.90 9.55 -1.77
CA TYR A 37 19.03 10.43 -1.95
C TYR A 37 18.53 11.85 -2.20
N SER A 38 18.89 12.79 -1.29
CA SER A 38 18.49 14.20 -1.42
C SER A 38 19.43 14.92 -2.39
N LEU A 39 18.95 15.24 -3.60
CA LEU A 39 19.68 16.05 -4.57
C LEU A 39 19.76 17.52 -4.15
N SER A 40 18.69 18.02 -3.54
CA SER A 40 18.59 19.39 -3.02
C SER A 40 17.63 19.45 -1.84
N SER A 41 17.36 20.62 -1.30
CA SER A 41 16.34 20.84 -0.25
C SER A 41 14.92 20.58 -0.73
N SER A 42 14.69 20.58 -2.05
CA SER A 42 13.36 20.37 -2.67
C SER A 42 13.27 19.11 -3.51
N THR A 43 14.37 18.44 -3.85
CA THR A 43 14.39 17.32 -4.80
C THR A 43 15.02 16.09 -4.19
N THR A 44 14.29 14.97 -4.24
CA THR A 44 14.75 13.67 -3.72
C THR A 44 14.62 12.61 -4.80
N LEU A 45 15.70 11.87 -5.02
CA LEU A 45 15.65 10.61 -5.77
C LEU A 45 15.31 9.47 -4.83
N ARG A 46 14.49 8.54 -5.31
CA ARG A 46 14.13 7.32 -4.58
C ARG A 46 14.28 6.11 -5.45
N LEU A 47 14.87 5.07 -4.89
CA LEU A 47 14.83 3.72 -5.44
C LEU A 47 14.05 2.83 -4.48
N GLU A 48 12.98 2.21 -4.98
CA GLU A 48 12.23 1.19 -4.24
C GLU A 48 12.49 -0.18 -4.86
N THR A 49 12.80 -1.16 -4.02
CA THR A 49 12.91 -2.57 -4.44
C THR A 49 12.01 -3.41 -3.55
N HIS A 50 11.24 -4.32 -4.16
CA HIS A 50 10.33 -5.19 -3.42
C HIS A 50 10.56 -6.64 -3.80
N VAL A 51 10.48 -7.51 -2.80
CA VAL A 51 10.33 -8.95 -2.94
C VAL A 51 9.01 -9.34 -2.27
N ARG A 52 8.12 -9.94 -3.04
CA ARG A 52 6.82 -10.39 -2.59
C ARG A 52 6.74 -11.90 -2.73
N THR A 53 6.27 -12.57 -1.69
CA THR A 53 6.23 -14.03 -1.65
C THR A 53 4.81 -14.49 -1.34
N ARG A 54 4.46 -15.69 -1.82
CA ARG A 54 3.27 -16.44 -1.43
C ARG A 54 3.60 -17.42 -0.31
N GLN A 55 2.56 -17.95 0.36
CA GLN A 55 2.71 -18.89 1.48
C GLN A 55 3.75 -18.39 2.50
N PHE A 56 3.60 -17.11 2.90
CA PHE A 56 4.58 -16.33 3.66
C PHE A 56 5.92 -16.15 2.92
N PHE A 57 6.82 -17.10 3.00
CA PHE A 57 8.17 -16.99 2.42
C PHE A 57 8.52 -18.13 1.47
N ALA A 58 7.61 -19.08 1.26
CA ALA A 58 7.92 -20.32 0.55
C ALA A 58 8.10 -20.12 -0.97
N GLU A 59 7.32 -19.23 -1.59
CA GLU A 59 7.33 -19.05 -3.03
C GLU A 59 7.48 -17.58 -3.42
N ASN A 60 8.36 -17.30 -4.38
CA ASN A 60 8.46 -15.97 -4.96
C ASN A 60 7.25 -15.68 -5.85
N ASP A 61 6.58 -14.54 -5.60
CA ASP A 61 5.40 -14.07 -6.35
C ASP A 61 5.77 -12.92 -7.28
N GLN A 62 6.43 -11.88 -6.74
CA GLN A 62 6.78 -10.71 -7.52
C GLN A 62 8.10 -10.08 -7.09
N TYR A 63 8.82 -9.58 -8.07
CA TYR A 63 9.91 -8.63 -7.90
C TYR A 63 9.50 -7.28 -8.49
N LEU A 64 9.83 -6.19 -7.80
CA LEU A 64 9.53 -4.85 -8.25
C LEU A 64 10.73 -3.95 -8.02
N ILE A 65 11.06 -3.15 -9.04
CA ILE A 65 12.02 -2.06 -8.95
C ILE A 65 11.34 -0.76 -9.41
N ARG A 66 11.53 0.33 -8.64
CA ARG A 66 10.84 1.60 -8.88
C ARG A 66 11.76 2.79 -8.60
N PRO A 67 12.51 3.27 -9.58
CA PRO A 67 13.16 4.57 -9.53
C PRO A 67 12.13 5.70 -9.64
N SER A 68 12.35 6.79 -8.92
CA SER A 68 11.50 7.98 -8.97
C SER A 68 12.22 9.24 -8.53
N VAL A 69 11.64 10.38 -8.89
CA VAL A 69 12.04 11.69 -8.42
C VAL A 69 10.83 12.37 -7.77
N SER A 70 11.07 13.04 -6.66
CA SER A 70 10.06 13.79 -5.90
C SER A 70 10.49 15.24 -5.76
N PHE A 71 9.54 16.15 -5.97
CA PHE A 71 9.70 17.60 -5.86
C PHE A 71 8.80 18.12 -4.74
N LYS A 72 9.37 18.76 -3.76
CA LYS A 72 8.64 19.44 -2.69
C LYS A 72 7.95 20.67 -3.27
N LEU A 73 6.64 20.75 -3.19
CA LEU A 73 5.82 21.87 -3.66
C LEU A 73 5.49 22.88 -2.54
N GLY A 74 5.53 22.42 -1.31
CA GLY A 74 5.27 23.20 -0.12
C GLY A 74 5.65 22.43 1.14
N ASN A 75 5.28 22.94 2.30
CA ASN A 75 5.65 22.31 3.57
C ASN A 75 5.03 20.92 3.74
N ASN A 76 3.84 20.73 3.18
CA ASN A 76 3.02 19.53 3.40
C ASN A 76 2.67 18.78 2.11
N THR A 77 3.21 19.22 0.97
CA THR A 77 2.86 18.68 -0.34
C THR A 77 4.10 18.41 -1.19
N ALA A 78 4.04 17.38 -2.00
CA ALA A 78 5.08 17.03 -2.96
C ALA A 78 4.46 16.39 -4.20
N PHE A 79 5.07 16.62 -5.36
CA PHE A 79 4.83 15.89 -6.58
C PHE A 79 5.94 14.87 -6.79
N ALA A 80 5.60 13.70 -7.28
CA ALA A 80 6.58 12.68 -7.64
C ALA A 80 6.21 12.04 -8.97
N THR A 81 7.22 11.60 -9.71
CA THR A 81 7.03 10.80 -10.91
C THR A 81 8.10 9.72 -10.97
N GLY A 82 7.79 8.64 -11.65
CA GLY A 82 8.73 7.52 -11.72
C GLY A 82 8.26 6.43 -12.67
N TYR A 83 9.12 5.45 -12.75
CA TYR A 83 8.91 4.23 -13.51
C TYR A 83 8.87 3.04 -12.57
N THR A 84 8.16 1.99 -12.93
CA THR A 84 8.14 0.72 -12.20
C THR A 84 8.22 -0.44 -13.17
N LEU A 85 9.16 -1.33 -12.93
CA LEU A 85 9.22 -2.65 -13.53
C LEU A 85 8.75 -3.68 -12.51
N ILE A 86 7.75 -4.49 -12.89
CA ILE A 86 7.24 -5.59 -12.07
C ILE A 86 7.40 -6.88 -12.86
N SER A 87 8.07 -7.87 -12.28
CA SER A 87 8.09 -9.24 -12.76
C SER A 87 7.26 -10.09 -11.80
N SER A 88 6.20 -10.69 -12.30
CA SER A 88 5.31 -11.59 -11.54
C SER A 88 5.46 -13.01 -12.06
N ASN A 89 5.67 -13.95 -11.15
CA ASN A 89 5.76 -15.37 -11.46
C ASN A 89 4.65 -16.12 -10.72
N THR A 90 3.74 -16.69 -11.47
CA THR A 90 2.77 -17.66 -10.95
C THR A 90 3.14 -19.06 -11.49
N PRO A 91 2.64 -20.14 -10.91
CA PRO A 91 2.90 -21.49 -11.46
C PRO A 91 2.48 -21.65 -12.93
N GLN A 92 1.52 -20.87 -13.39
CA GLN A 92 0.95 -20.95 -14.74
C GLN A 92 1.49 -19.88 -15.69
N ASP A 93 1.90 -18.71 -15.17
CA ASP A 93 2.16 -17.54 -16.01
C ASP A 93 3.31 -16.67 -15.49
N ARG A 94 4.07 -16.13 -16.43
CA ARG A 94 4.99 -15.02 -16.17
C ARG A 94 4.44 -13.73 -16.77
N THR A 95 4.35 -12.68 -15.96
CA THR A 95 3.92 -11.35 -16.42
C THR A 95 5.02 -10.33 -16.15
N ILE A 96 5.33 -9.52 -17.16
CA ILE A 96 6.18 -8.33 -17.02
C ILE A 96 5.28 -7.11 -17.16
N GLU A 97 5.36 -6.20 -16.20
CA GLU A 97 4.65 -4.93 -16.24
C GLU A 97 5.62 -3.77 -16.20
N ASN A 98 5.51 -2.89 -17.17
CA ASN A 98 6.16 -1.58 -17.23
C ASN A 98 5.12 -0.52 -16.89
N ASN A 99 5.45 0.42 -16.00
CA ASN A 99 4.49 1.36 -15.48
C ASN A 99 5.14 2.73 -15.30
N LEU A 100 4.63 3.74 -16.00
CA LEU A 100 4.93 5.15 -15.75
C LEU A 100 3.88 5.71 -14.81
N TRP A 101 4.28 6.56 -13.87
CA TRP A 101 3.32 7.11 -12.92
C TRP A 101 3.66 8.52 -12.47
N GLN A 102 2.62 9.25 -12.10
CA GLN A 102 2.65 10.57 -11.48
C GLN A 102 1.88 10.51 -10.17
N GLN A 103 2.38 11.20 -9.16
CA GLN A 103 1.80 11.17 -7.82
C GLN A 103 1.84 12.54 -7.16
N PHE A 104 0.72 12.92 -6.57
CA PHE A 104 0.63 14.04 -5.67
C PHE A 104 0.53 13.53 -4.23
N ASN A 105 1.42 13.99 -3.36
CA ASN A 105 1.51 13.59 -1.96
C ASN A 105 1.10 14.74 -1.06
N PHE A 106 0.46 14.42 0.06
CA PHE A 106 0.22 15.35 1.15
C PHE A 106 0.48 14.72 2.51
N SER A 107 0.86 15.55 3.50
CA SER A 107 1.14 15.13 4.87
C SER A 107 0.81 16.29 5.81
N LEU A 108 -0.32 16.20 6.51
CA LEU A 108 -0.90 17.27 7.31
C LEU A 108 -0.77 16.94 8.80
N PRO A 109 0.05 17.66 9.57
CA PRO A 109 0.12 17.50 11.01
C PRO A 109 -1.17 18.03 11.66
N ILE A 110 -1.86 17.19 12.43
CA ILE A 110 -3.05 17.52 13.21
C ILE A 110 -2.73 17.22 14.67
N LYS A 111 -2.32 18.24 15.43
CA LYS A 111 -1.81 18.09 16.79
C LYS A 111 -0.65 17.08 16.82
N ARG A 112 -0.82 15.93 17.49
CA ARG A 112 0.18 14.85 17.60
C ARG A 112 0.05 13.79 16.49
N VAL A 113 -1.00 13.84 15.70
CA VAL A 113 -1.29 12.86 14.64
C VAL A 113 -0.88 13.46 13.30
N ASN A 114 -0.31 12.64 12.41
CA ASN A 114 -0.08 13.05 11.03
C ASN A 114 -1.10 12.37 10.12
N TYR A 115 -1.93 13.17 9.44
CA TYR A 115 -2.78 12.71 8.36
C TYR A 115 -2.02 12.78 7.06
N PHE A 116 -1.93 11.68 6.32
CA PHE A 116 -1.17 11.61 5.08
C PHE A 116 -1.93 10.88 3.99
N GLY A 117 -1.52 11.14 2.77
CA GLY A 117 -2.05 10.41 1.63
C GLY A 117 -1.42 10.84 0.32
N TRP A 118 -1.93 10.26 -0.75
CA TRP A 118 -1.54 10.58 -2.11
C TRP A 118 -2.57 10.12 -3.14
N ILE A 119 -2.50 10.73 -4.32
CA ILE A 119 -3.22 10.34 -5.53
C ILE A 119 -2.16 9.99 -6.55
N ARG A 120 -2.29 8.83 -7.21
CA ARG A 120 -1.36 8.36 -8.24
C ARG A 120 -2.12 7.95 -9.50
N LEU A 121 -1.66 8.44 -10.63
CA LEU A 121 -2.04 7.97 -11.95
C LEU A 121 -0.93 7.04 -12.46
N GLU A 122 -1.31 5.89 -13.02
CA GLU A 122 -0.39 4.89 -13.57
C GLU A 122 -0.80 4.54 -15.00
N GLN A 123 0.15 4.61 -15.94
CA GLN A 123 0.06 4.06 -17.28
C GLN A 123 0.82 2.73 -17.29
N ARG A 124 0.13 1.65 -17.65
CA ARG A 124 0.62 0.29 -17.44
C ARG A 124 0.64 -0.49 -18.74
N TRP A 125 1.81 -0.98 -19.11
CA TRP A 125 2.02 -1.90 -20.22
C TRP A 125 2.37 -3.26 -19.63
N GLN A 126 1.54 -4.24 -19.92
CA GLN A 126 1.69 -5.61 -19.40
C GLN A 126 1.93 -6.56 -20.56
N SER A 127 2.93 -7.43 -20.42
CA SER A 127 3.18 -8.55 -21.31
C SER A 127 2.98 -9.84 -20.55
N LYS A 128 2.02 -10.65 -20.99
CA LYS A 128 1.69 -11.94 -20.42
C LYS A 128 1.60 -12.96 -21.55
N ASN A 129 2.41 -14.04 -21.50
CA ASN A 129 2.39 -15.12 -22.50
C ASN A 129 2.47 -14.61 -23.95
N ASN A 130 3.32 -13.60 -24.22
CA ASN A 130 3.47 -12.88 -25.50
C ASN A 130 2.27 -12.02 -25.94
N GLU A 131 1.24 -11.88 -25.12
CA GLU A 131 0.17 -10.93 -25.33
C GLU A 131 0.49 -9.62 -24.61
N ASN A 132 0.38 -8.50 -25.32
CA ASN A 132 0.61 -7.18 -24.78
C ASN A 132 -0.73 -6.48 -24.55
N SER A 133 -0.87 -5.85 -23.39
CA SER A 133 -2.01 -5.04 -23.04
C SER A 133 -1.58 -3.70 -22.45
N TYR A 134 -2.40 -2.69 -22.65
CA TYR A 134 -2.26 -1.38 -22.04
C TYR A 134 -3.47 -1.09 -21.17
N GLY A 135 -3.24 -0.41 -20.03
CA GLY A 135 -4.30 0.07 -19.16
C GLY A 135 -3.83 1.24 -18.32
N ALA A 136 -4.75 2.07 -17.92
CA ALA A 136 -4.47 3.12 -16.94
C ALA A 136 -5.17 2.82 -15.62
N ARG A 137 -4.59 3.31 -14.52
CA ARG A 137 -5.13 3.10 -13.18
C ARG A 137 -4.92 4.34 -12.34
N ILE A 138 -5.95 4.71 -11.59
CA ILE A 138 -5.83 5.72 -10.54
C ILE A 138 -5.83 5.05 -9.17
N ARG A 139 -5.05 5.60 -8.25
CA ARG A 139 -4.94 5.10 -6.88
C ARG A 139 -5.06 6.25 -5.90
N PHE A 140 -5.78 6.00 -4.82
CA PHE A 140 -5.96 6.93 -3.72
C PHE A 140 -5.56 6.26 -2.42
N ARG A 141 -4.61 6.85 -1.70
CA ARG A 141 -4.27 6.42 -0.35
C ARG A 141 -4.57 7.54 0.63
N THR A 142 -5.09 7.15 1.78
CA THR A 142 -5.25 8.02 2.95
C THR A 142 -4.93 7.25 4.21
N GLY A 143 -4.36 7.90 5.21
CA GLY A 143 -3.97 7.25 6.45
C GLY A 143 -3.55 8.20 7.54
N PHE A 144 -3.27 7.60 8.69
CA PHE A 144 -2.85 8.31 9.89
C PHE A 144 -1.61 7.67 10.49
N GLN A 145 -0.76 8.51 11.08
CA GLN A 145 0.35 8.10 11.94
C GLN A 145 0.12 8.67 13.33
N PHE A 146 0.08 7.79 14.31
CA PHE A 146 -0.13 8.10 15.71
C PHE A 146 1.17 7.83 16.48
N PRO A 147 1.84 8.85 17.06
CA PRO A 147 2.99 8.61 17.91
C PRO A 147 2.55 7.86 19.17
N LEU A 148 3.27 6.80 19.52
CA LEU A 148 3.06 6.03 20.74
C LEU A 148 4.06 6.53 21.80
N GLY A 149 3.53 6.98 22.93
CA GLY A 149 4.33 7.59 24.02
C GLY A 149 4.32 9.12 24.03
N ASN A 150 5.01 9.72 24.99
CA ASN A 150 4.94 11.16 25.29
C ASN A 150 5.78 12.05 24.36
N GLY A 151 6.33 11.51 23.28
CA GLY A 151 7.07 12.30 22.28
C GLY A 151 8.52 12.69 22.69
N GLU A 152 8.92 12.43 23.91
CA GLU A 152 10.24 12.81 24.42
C GLU A 152 11.40 11.92 23.96
N LYS A 153 11.08 10.71 23.44
CA LYS A 153 12.09 9.79 22.94
C LYS A 153 12.22 9.89 21.41
N THR A 154 13.42 10.23 20.97
CA THR A 154 13.80 10.33 19.54
C THR A 154 13.44 9.09 18.71
N PHE A 155 13.23 7.95 19.36
CA PHE A 155 12.98 6.64 18.75
C PHE A 155 11.60 6.06 19.11
N SER A 156 10.63 6.90 19.50
CA SER A 156 9.27 6.41 19.82
C SER A 156 8.61 5.76 18.60
N PRO A 157 7.99 4.58 18.77
CA PRO A 157 7.26 3.92 17.70
C PRO A 157 6.00 4.73 17.34
N GLN A 158 5.54 4.56 16.12
CA GLN A 158 4.31 5.15 15.61
C GLN A 158 3.39 4.04 15.12
N LEU A 159 2.12 4.12 15.49
CA LEU A 159 1.09 3.34 14.85
C LEU A 159 0.78 3.97 13.49
N VAL A 160 0.73 3.14 12.45
CA VAL A 160 0.41 3.56 11.08
C VAL A 160 -0.79 2.78 10.59
N VAL A 161 -1.82 3.48 10.16
CA VAL A 161 -2.99 2.89 9.51
C VAL A 161 -3.23 3.60 8.20
N PHE A 162 -3.54 2.85 7.13
CA PHE A 162 -3.97 3.46 5.88
C PHE A 162 -4.94 2.55 5.11
N ASN A 163 -5.70 3.20 4.27
CA ASN A 163 -6.49 2.56 3.22
C ASN A 163 -6.06 3.08 1.85
N GLU A 164 -6.05 2.20 0.86
CA GLU A 164 -5.71 2.53 -0.51
C GLU A 164 -6.67 1.85 -1.48
N VAL A 165 -7.32 2.65 -2.32
CA VAL A 165 -8.25 2.19 -3.34
C VAL A 165 -7.60 2.32 -4.71
N PHE A 166 -7.80 1.32 -5.55
CA PHE A 166 -7.31 1.26 -6.92
C PHE A 166 -8.50 1.14 -7.86
N MET A 167 -8.51 1.95 -8.90
CA MET A 167 -9.56 1.97 -9.91
C MET A 167 -8.95 1.92 -11.30
N HIS A 168 -9.39 0.98 -12.13
CA HIS A 168 -9.05 0.98 -13.55
C HIS A 168 -9.75 2.12 -14.25
N LEU A 169 -9.03 2.76 -15.17
CA LEU A 169 -9.57 3.70 -16.13
C LEU A 169 -9.77 2.91 -17.43
N LYS A 170 -11.01 2.65 -17.79
CA LYS A 170 -11.37 2.03 -19.09
C LYS A 170 -11.64 3.11 -20.13
N ASP A 171 -11.52 2.73 -21.41
CA ASP A 171 -11.96 3.54 -22.56
C ASP A 171 -13.44 3.90 -22.35
N ASN A 172 -13.80 5.16 -22.36
CA ASN A 172 -15.17 5.67 -22.18
C ASN A 172 -15.70 5.80 -20.76
N PHE A 173 -14.85 5.94 -19.73
CA PHE A 173 -15.38 6.16 -18.38
C PHE A 173 -16.67 5.35 -18.07
N PRO A 174 -16.56 4.19 -17.46
CA PRO A 174 -16.70 4.18 -16.02
C PRO A 174 -15.45 3.62 -15.34
N TYR A 175 -15.17 4.14 -14.15
CA TYR A 175 -14.17 3.62 -13.25
C TYR A 175 -14.57 2.21 -12.82
N GLU A 176 -13.66 1.26 -12.95
CA GLU A 176 -13.89 -0.08 -12.41
C GLU A 176 -13.03 -0.29 -11.18
N PHE A 177 -13.65 -0.71 -10.10
CA PHE A 177 -12.93 -1.09 -8.89
C PHE A 177 -11.96 -2.23 -9.22
N ASN A 178 -10.68 -2.01 -8.90
CA ASN A 178 -9.64 -3.02 -9.12
C ASN A 178 -9.29 -3.73 -7.82
N GLN A 179 -8.91 -2.97 -6.78
CA GLN A 179 -8.55 -3.53 -5.48
C GLN A 179 -8.58 -2.48 -4.38
N ASN A 180 -8.64 -2.96 -3.14
CA ASN A 180 -8.49 -2.18 -1.94
C ASN A 180 -7.41 -2.79 -1.04
N TRP A 181 -6.55 -1.93 -0.46
CA TRP A 181 -5.54 -2.31 0.51
C TRP A 181 -5.81 -1.61 1.83
N THR A 182 -5.93 -2.37 2.90
CA THR A 182 -6.02 -1.85 4.25
C THR A 182 -4.79 -2.30 5.03
N PHE A 183 -4.09 -1.38 5.65
CA PHE A 183 -2.87 -1.62 6.40
C PHE A 183 -2.99 -1.15 7.84
N PHE A 184 -2.44 -1.94 8.75
CA PHE A 184 -2.26 -1.62 10.15
C PHE A 184 -0.87 -2.11 10.58
N GLY A 185 -0.06 -1.24 11.16
CA GLY A 185 1.30 -1.62 11.56
C GLY A 185 2.01 -0.56 12.39
N PHE A 186 3.28 -0.82 12.66
CA PHE A 186 4.11 0.04 13.48
C PHE A 186 5.33 0.50 12.68
N GLN A 187 5.60 1.80 12.77
CA GLN A 187 6.83 2.39 12.26
C GLN A 187 7.77 2.69 13.42
N GLN A 188 9.00 2.20 13.31
CA GLN A 188 10.06 2.41 14.28
C GLN A 188 11.24 3.10 13.59
N LYS A 189 11.71 4.21 14.14
CA LYS A 189 12.99 4.81 13.78
C LYS A 189 14.11 3.97 14.41
N ILE A 190 14.99 3.39 13.59
CA ILE A 190 16.13 2.58 14.04
C ILE A 190 17.31 3.49 14.37
N ASN A 191 17.58 4.46 13.49
CA ASN A 191 18.60 5.49 13.66
C ASN A 191 18.23 6.73 12.82
N ASN A 192 19.14 7.70 12.70
CA ASN A 192 18.87 8.94 11.95
C ASN A 192 18.68 8.73 10.44
N LYS A 193 19.16 7.62 9.90
CA LYS A 193 19.07 7.29 8.47
C LYS A 193 18.07 6.18 8.17
N MET A 194 17.64 5.40 9.19
CA MET A 194 16.87 4.19 8.99
C MET A 194 15.58 4.18 9.81
N ARG A 195 14.49 3.75 9.18
CA ARG A 195 13.22 3.45 9.83
C ARG A 195 12.60 2.20 9.22
N LEU A 196 11.98 1.39 10.06
CA LEU A 196 11.26 0.19 9.68
C LEU A 196 9.76 0.41 9.88
N LEU A 197 8.96 0.10 8.88
CA LEU A 197 7.50 -0.03 8.98
C LEU A 197 7.15 -1.49 8.79
N THR A 198 6.50 -2.11 9.76
CA THR A 198 6.08 -3.50 9.67
C THR A 198 4.66 -3.65 10.17
N GLY A 199 3.91 -4.57 9.57
CA GLY A 199 2.52 -4.78 9.96
C GLY A 199 1.75 -5.67 9.01
N PHE A 200 0.46 -5.74 9.28
CA PHE A 200 -0.49 -6.53 8.53
C PHE A 200 -1.18 -5.69 7.47
N GLN A 201 -1.30 -6.24 6.28
CA GLN A 201 -2.03 -5.64 5.17
C GLN A 201 -3.03 -6.66 4.62
N ARG A 202 -4.26 -6.24 4.42
CA ARG A 202 -5.27 -7.00 3.69
C ARG A 202 -5.53 -6.36 2.34
N ASN A 203 -5.37 -7.14 1.28
CA ASN A 203 -5.73 -6.75 -0.07
C ASN A 203 -7.01 -7.48 -0.48
N THR A 204 -8.00 -6.74 -0.93
CA THR A 204 -9.22 -7.23 -1.57
C THR A 204 -9.14 -6.90 -3.05
N ILE A 205 -9.07 -7.90 -3.90
CA ILE A 205 -8.83 -7.78 -5.34
C ILE A 205 -10.07 -8.28 -6.08
N ALA A 206 -10.61 -7.46 -6.97
CA ALA A 206 -11.74 -7.86 -7.83
C ALA A 206 -11.27 -8.94 -8.82
N LYS A 207 -12.05 -10.02 -8.92
CA LYS A 207 -11.82 -11.15 -9.82
C LYS A 207 -13.15 -11.57 -10.46
N GLY A 208 -13.52 -10.90 -11.54
CA GLY A 208 -14.86 -11.04 -12.12
C GLY A 208 -15.94 -10.67 -11.10
N ASN A 209 -16.87 -11.58 -10.84
CA ASN A 209 -17.97 -11.37 -9.88
C ASN A 209 -17.61 -11.73 -8.42
N THR A 210 -16.34 -12.03 -8.13
CA THR A 210 -15.87 -12.47 -6.82
C THR A 210 -14.69 -11.60 -6.35
N PHE A 211 -14.19 -11.88 -5.14
CA PHE A 211 -13.03 -11.22 -4.58
C PHE A 211 -11.98 -12.24 -4.14
N LEU A 212 -10.72 -11.94 -4.46
CA LEU A 212 -9.56 -12.60 -3.87
C LEU A 212 -9.08 -11.76 -2.69
N HIS A 213 -8.91 -12.39 -1.53
CA HIS A 213 -8.33 -11.77 -0.35
C HIS A 213 -6.91 -12.26 -0.12
N LYS A 214 -5.95 -11.32 -0.06
CA LYS A 214 -4.58 -11.60 0.35
C LYS A 214 -4.33 -11.00 1.71
N ASN A 215 -3.93 -11.82 2.67
CA ASN A 215 -3.39 -11.37 3.94
C ASN A 215 -1.87 -11.31 3.80
N ILE A 216 -1.30 -10.19 4.16
CA ILE A 216 0.09 -9.89 3.84
C ILE A 216 0.78 -9.40 5.10
N TRP A 217 1.88 -10.03 5.48
CA TRP A 217 2.83 -9.43 6.40
C TRP A 217 3.80 -8.56 5.62
N SER A 218 3.80 -7.26 5.89
CA SER A 218 4.64 -6.27 5.20
C SER A 218 5.77 -5.79 6.10
N SER A 219 7.00 -5.76 5.56
CA SER A 219 8.18 -5.20 6.22
C SER A 219 8.90 -4.27 5.25
N LEU A 220 8.87 -2.97 5.54
CA LEU A 220 9.32 -1.90 4.67
C LEU A 220 10.46 -1.14 5.38
N LEU A 221 11.67 -1.25 4.86
CA LEU A 221 12.84 -0.54 5.36
C LEU A 221 13.06 0.74 4.54
N PHE A 222 13.14 1.88 5.21
CA PHE A 222 13.47 3.17 4.60
C PHE A 222 14.88 3.55 5.02
N TYR A 223 15.71 3.87 4.04
CA TYR A 223 17.09 4.27 4.22
C TYR A 223 17.35 5.61 3.54
N LYS A 224 17.98 6.53 4.25
CA LYS A 224 18.39 7.83 3.73
C LYS A 224 19.92 7.87 3.61
N LEU A 225 20.40 8.07 2.39
CA LEU A 225 21.82 8.29 2.07
C LEU A 225 22.34 9.64 2.57
#